data_6f8cad4642efc861f05c80c4023f6477
#
_entry.id   6f8cad4642efc861f05c80c4023f6477
#
_cell.length_a   1.000
_cell.length_b   1.000
_cell.length_c   1.000
_cell.angle_alpha   90.00
_cell.angle_beta   90.00
_cell.angle_gamma   90.00
#
_symmetry.space_group_name_H-M   'P 1'
#
loop_
_entity.id
_entity.type
_entity.pdbx_description
1 polymer ?
#
loop_
_entity_poly.entity_id
_entity_poly.type
_entity_poly.pdbx_seq_one_letter_code
_entity_poly.pdbx_strand_id
1 'polypeptide(L)'
;MNMLGEAVGRNMIACVDADYDYLMQGATSTSRQMLNNPYILHTYAYSIENLKCYADSLKQVCVQSTLNDMSVMDIPAFMRLYSQICYPLFVWNILLYRRHDLKTMSMQRFCEIVRLTSFNIDNPALSLKQLEGRVNHNIALLEKNHPQLLDDYEELKKELTTMGIVPEECYFYIQGHH
;
A
#
# COMPACT_ATOMS: atom_id res chain seq x y z
N MET A 1 12.33 7.15 -21.20
CA MET A 1 13.73 6.67 -21.26
C MET A 1 13.85 5.53 -20.25
N ASN A 2 14.12 4.33 -20.71
CA ASN A 2 14.14 3.14 -19.82
C ASN A 2 15.48 3.09 -19.07
N MET A 3 15.58 3.85 -17.98
CA MET A 3 16.82 3.99 -17.21
C MET A 3 17.22 2.70 -16.45
N LEU A 4 16.29 1.78 -16.26
CA LEU A 4 16.54 0.51 -15.54
C LEU A 4 17.05 -0.62 -16.45
N GLY A 5 17.10 -0.40 -17.79
CA GLY A 5 17.46 -1.44 -18.75
C GLY A 5 18.96 -1.70 -18.85
N GLU A 6 19.59 -1.17 -19.88
CA GLU A 6 20.95 -1.53 -20.29
C GLU A 6 22.07 -0.87 -19.47
N ALA A 7 21.79 0.24 -18.77
CA ALA A 7 22.80 1.00 -18.05
C ALA A 7 23.10 0.43 -16.65
N VAL A 8 22.16 -0.27 -16.03
CA VAL A 8 22.29 -0.82 -14.67
C VAL A 8 22.95 -2.18 -14.71
N GLY A 9 24.11 -2.30 -14.09
CA GLY A 9 24.92 -3.50 -14.12
C GLY A 9 26.13 -3.39 -13.20
N ARG A 10 27.17 -4.17 -13.46
CA ARG A 10 28.36 -4.29 -12.60
C ARG A 10 29.01 -2.95 -12.24
N ASN A 11 28.90 -1.95 -13.11
CA ASN A 11 29.52 -0.63 -12.91
C ASN A 11 28.53 0.44 -12.46
N MET A 12 27.25 0.12 -12.32
CA MET A 12 26.21 1.07 -11.92
C MET A 12 25.09 0.35 -11.16
N ILE A 13 24.86 0.76 -9.94
CA ILE A 13 23.77 0.29 -9.09
C ILE A 13 22.63 1.32 -9.15
N ALA A 14 21.40 0.86 -9.29
CA ALA A 14 20.21 1.71 -9.16
C ALA A 14 19.54 1.47 -7.80
N CYS A 15 19.15 2.55 -7.13
CA CYS A 15 18.27 2.52 -5.97
C CYS A 15 16.96 3.19 -6.36
N VAL A 16 15.86 2.47 -6.23
CA VAL A 16 14.55 2.91 -6.73
C VAL A 16 13.46 2.68 -5.69
N ASP A 17 12.40 3.46 -5.76
CA ASP A 17 11.17 3.10 -5.08
C ASP A 17 10.51 1.92 -5.79
N ALA A 18 9.92 1.03 -4.99
CA ALA A 18 9.31 -0.17 -5.56
C ALA A 18 7.97 0.12 -6.24
N ASP A 19 7.29 1.20 -5.83
CA ASP A 19 5.91 1.46 -6.22
C ASP A 19 5.07 0.16 -6.09
N TYR A 20 4.29 -0.19 -7.10
CA TYR A 20 3.64 -1.50 -7.17
C TYR A 20 4.47 -2.57 -7.88
N ASP A 21 5.61 -2.24 -8.47
CA ASP A 21 6.38 -3.20 -9.26
C ASP A 21 6.86 -4.40 -8.44
N TYR A 22 7.18 -4.22 -7.14
CA TYR A 22 7.45 -5.34 -6.24
C TYR A 22 6.24 -6.28 -6.09
N LEU A 23 5.03 -5.72 -5.96
CA LEU A 23 3.79 -6.48 -5.77
C LEU A 23 3.30 -7.14 -7.07
N MET A 24 3.79 -6.67 -8.21
CA MET A 24 3.43 -7.25 -9.52
C MET A 24 4.08 -8.60 -9.79
N GLN A 25 5.14 -8.97 -9.09
CA GLN A 25 5.84 -10.26 -9.19
C GLN A 25 6.07 -10.71 -10.65
N GLY A 26 6.53 -9.76 -11.49
CA GLY A 26 6.84 -10.02 -12.90
C GLY A 26 5.66 -9.85 -13.87
N ALA A 27 4.48 -9.44 -13.41
CA ALA A 27 3.34 -9.18 -14.29
C ALA A 27 3.59 -8.02 -15.28
N THR A 28 4.39 -7.03 -14.89
CA THR A 28 4.81 -5.91 -15.75
C THR A 28 6.25 -6.07 -16.22
N SER A 29 6.65 -5.36 -17.28
CA SER A 29 8.04 -5.33 -17.77
C SER A 29 8.97 -4.70 -16.74
N THR A 30 8.53 -3.63 -16.07
CA THR A 30 9.29 -2.92 -15.03
C THR A 30 9.52 -3.82 -13.82
N SER A 31 8.47 -4.51 -13.37
CA SER A 31 8.57 -5.49 -12.29
C SER A 31 9.57 -6.60 -12.60
N ARG A 32 9.54 -7.14 -13.83
CA ARG A 32 10.52 -8.17 -14.25
C ARG A 32 11.95 -7.64 -14.23
N GLN A 33 12.18 -6.42 -14.73
CA GLN A 33 13.51 -5.81 -14.71
C GLN A 33 14.01 -5.60 -13.30
N MET A 34 13.15 -5.05 -12.42
CA MET A 34 13.49 -4.77 -11.03
C MET A 34 13.84 -6.06 -10.26
N LEU A 35 13.04 -7.10 -10.40
CA LEU A 35 13.21 -8.35 -9.65
C LEU A 35 14.36 -9.22 -10.17
N ASN A 36 14.67 -9.17 -11.48
CA ASN A 36 15.67 -10.03 -12.09
C ASN A 36 17.06 -9.40 -12.18
N ASN A 37 17.21 -8.10 -11.96
CA ASN A 37 18.50 -7.43 -12.03
C ASN A 37 19.10 -7.26 -10.63
N PRO A 38 20.18 -7.99 -10.25
CA PRO A 38 20.77 -7.93 -8.92
C PRO A 38 21.45 -6.59 -8.60
N TYR A 39 21.57 -5.71 -9.57
CA TYR A 39 22.12 -4.36 -9.39
C TYR A 39 21.03 -3.29 -9.18
N ILE A 40 19.74 -3.69 -9.13
CA ILE A 40 18.63 -2.82 -8.76
C ILE A 40 18.24 -3.13 -7.32
N LEU A 41 18.48 -2.16 -6.44
CA LEU A 41 18.02 -2.18 -5.06
C LEU A 41 16.71 -1.38 -4.99
N HIS A 42 15.67 -1.96 -4.42
CA HIS A 42 14.38 -1.29 -4.29
C HIS A 42 13.93 -1.23 -2.84
N THR A 43 13.03 -0.30 -2.53
CA THR A 43 12.32 -0.30 -1.26
C THR A 43 11.43 -1.54 -1.17
N TYR A 44 11.32 -2.12 0.04
CA TYR A 44 10.32 -3.17 0.33
C TYR A 44 9.01 -2.55 0.83
N ALA A 45 8.72 -1.36 0.38
CA ALA A 45 7.53 -0.56 0.62
C ALA A 45 7.19 0.15 -0.69
N TYR A 46 6.04 0.84 -0.77
CA TYR A 46 5.68 1.59 -1.97
C TYR A 46 6.78 2.60 -2.32
N SER A 47 7.19 3.41 -1.36
CA SER A 47 8.26 4.41 -1.53
C SER A 47 9.04 4.63 -0.24
N ILE A 48 10.11 5.40 -0.32
CA ILE A 48 10.91 5.81 0.85
C ILE A 48 10.08 6.61 1.85
N GLU A 49 9.06 7.36 1.40
CA GLU A 49 8.15 8.11 2.28
C GLU A 49 7.35 7.17 3.17
N ASN A 50 6.91 6.01 2.65
CA ASN A 50 6.21 5.03 3.47
C ASN A 50 7.09 4.49 4.60
N LEU A 51 8.39 4.31 4.35
CA LEU A 51 9.35 3.91 5.38
C LEU A 51 9.57 5.02 6.43
N LYS A 52 9.59 6.29 6.01
CA LYS A 52 9.66 7.45 6.92
C LYS A 52 8.41 7.56 7.81
N CYS A 53 7.27 7.08 7.33
CA CYS A 53 6.01 7.04 8.06
C CYS A 53 5.83 5.77 8.89
N TYR A 54 6.93 5.11 9.31
CA TYR A 54 6.88 3.94 10.17
C TYR A 54 6.15 4.26 11.49
N ALA A 55 5.11 3.50 11.79
CA ALA A 55 4.14 3.81 12.84
C ALA A 55 4.79 4.01 14.22
N ASP A 56 5.75 3.15 14.59
CA ASP A 56 6.39 3.21 15.92
C ASP A 56 7.30 4.45 16.09
N SER A 57 7.82 5.02 14.99
CA SER A 57 8.65 6.22 15.03
C SER A 57 7.85 7.52 14.86
N LEU A 58 6.65 7.48 14.30
CA LEU A 58 5.83 8.67 14.03
C LEU A 58 5.52 9.47 15.29
N LYS A 59 5.28 8.81 16.43
CA LYS A 59 5.04 9.50 17.71
C LYS A 59 6.21 10.42 18.06
N GLN A 60 7.45 9.92 17.96
CA GLN A 60 8.65 10.71 18.27
C GLN A 60 8.80 11.90 17.30
N VAL A 61 8.53 11.68 16.01
CA VAL A 61 8.58 12.74 15.01
C VAL A 61 7.54 13.81 15.30
N CYS A 62 6.31 13.45 15.64
CA CYS A 62 5.26 14.39 16.00
C CYS A 62 5.62 15.20 17.25
N VAL A 63 6.11 14.53 18.30
CA VAL A 63 6.54 15.21 19.55
C VAL A 63 7.68 16.19 19.29
N GLN A 64 8.69 15.78 18.51
CA GLN A 64 9.83 16.65 18.17
C GLN A 64 9.42 17.84 17.32
N SER A 65 8.48 17.66 16.39
CA SER A 65 8.05 18.71 15.47
C SER A 65 7.10 19.72 16.09
N THR A 66 6.27 19.28 17.06
CA THR A 66 5.23 20.14 17.67
C THR A 66 5.58 20.58 19.08
N LEU A 67 6.60 19.99 19.71
CA LEU A 67 6.96 20.14 21.12
C LEU A 67 5.80 19.81 22.09
N ASN A 68 4.79 19.09 21.58
CA ASN A 68 3.65 18.61 22.36
C ASN A 68 3.71 17.10 22.51
N ASP A 69 3.51 16.61 23.73
CA ASP A 69 3.32 15.18 23.94
C ASP A 69 1.91 14.79 23.43
N MET A 70 1.87 14.15 22.28
CA MET A 70 0.65 13.60 21.66
C MET A 70 0.19 12.34 22.41
N SER A 71 0.11 12.40 23.75
CA SER A 71 -0.28 11.27 24.60
C SER A 71 -1.73 10.82 24.39
N VAL A 72 -2.53 11.63 23.68
CA VAL A 72 -3.95 11.39 23.45
C VAL A 72 -4.22 10.28 22.43
N MET A 73 -3.26 9.99 21.53
CA MET A 73 -3.45 9.03 20.45
C MET A 73 -2.34 7.99 20.38
N ASP A 74 -2.72 6.72 20.40
CA ASP A 74 -1.82 5.61 20.06
C ASP A 74 -1.67 5.50 18.54
N ILE A 75 -0.65 6.17 17.99
CA ILE A 75 -0.38 6.21 16.56
C ILE A 75 -0.13 4.80 15.98
N PRO A 76 0.71 3.94 16.59
CA PRO A 76 0.88 2.58 16.14
C PRO A 76 -0.41 1.77 16.09
N ALA A 77 -1.25 1.84 17.11
CA ALA A 77 -2.54 1.16 17.11
C ALA A 77 -3.47 1.69 16.02
N PHE A 78 -3.51 3.01 15.82
CA PHE A 78 -4.29 3.65 14.77
C PHE A 78 -3.85 3.20 13.38
N MET A 79 -2.55 3.21 13.10
CA MET A 79 -2.00 2.80 11.79
C MET A 79 -2.26 1.32 11.50
N ARG A 80 -2.17 0.45 12.51
CA ARG A 80 -2.55 -0.96 12.38
C ARG A 80 -4.02 -1.14 12.03
N LEU A 81 -4.92 -0.46 12.72
CA LEU A 81 -6.36 -0.52 12.43
C LEU A 81 -6.69 0.04 11.04
N TYR A 82 -6.10 1.18 10.68
CA TYR A 82 -6.22 1.75 9.34
C TYR A 82 -5.80 0.72 8.28
N SER A 83 -4.65 0.09 8.49
CA SER A 83 -4.09 -0.90 7.60
C SER A 83 -4.99 -2.12 7.44
N GLN A 84 -5.49 -2.68 8.55
CA GLN A 84 -6.42 -3.82 8.54
C GLN A 84 -7.72 -3.51 7.80
N ILE A 85 -8.27 -2.30 7.98
CA ILE A 85 -9.46 -1.86 7.25
C ILE A 85 -9.20 -1.77 5.75
N CYS A 86 -8.05 -1.22 5.34
CA CYS A 86 -7.70 -1.04 3.93
C CYS A 86 -7.30 -2.32 3.23
N TYR A 87 -6.74 -3.30 3.95
CA TYR A 87 -6.11 -4.49 3.39
C TYR A 87 -6.98 -5.28 2.41
N PRO A 88 -8.26 -5.59 2.69
CA PRO A 88 -9.08 -6.35 1.74
C PRO A 88 -9.25 -5.62 0.40
N LEU A 89 -9.44 -4.31 0.42
CA LEU A 89 -9.55 -3.51 -0.81
C LEU A 89 -8.20 -3.37 -1.52
N PHE A 90 -7.11 -3.30 -0.77
CA PHE A 90 -5.74 -3.31 -1.30
C PHE A 90 -5.46 -4.61 -2.09
N VAL A 91 -5.84 -5.78 -1.57
CA VAL A 91 -5.71 -7.06 -2.30
C VAL A 91 -6.49 -7.01 -3.62
N TRP A 92 -7.74 -6.51 -3.62
CA TRP A 92 -8.52 -6.30 -4.83
C TRP A 92 -7.81 -5.37 -5.82
N ASN A 93 -7.24 -4.26 -5.34
CA ASN A 93 -6.53 -3.32 -6.19
C ASN A 93 -5.31 -3.96 -6.86
N ILE A 94 -4.50 -4.73 -6.12
CA ILE A 94 -3.36 -5.47 -6.68
C ILE A 94 -3.81 -6.50 -7.71
N LEU A 95 -4.87 -7.26 -7.42
CA LEU A 95 -5.43 -8.25 -8.34
C LEU A 95 -5.83 -7.61 -9.68
N LEU A 96 -6.60 -6.53 -9.62
CA LEU A 96 -7.05 -5.82 -10.82
C LEU A 96 -5.88 -5.17 -11.57
N TYR A 97 -4.90 -4.64 -10.84
CA TYR A 97 -3.70 -4.07 -11.43
C TYR A 97 -2.86 -5.12 -12.18
N ARG A 98 -2.66 -6.32 -11.60
CA ARG A 98 -1.99 -7.46 -12.26
C ARG A 98 -2.72 -7.91 -13.54
N ARG A 99 -4.03 -7.77 -13.57
CA ARG A 99 -4.90 -8.10 -14.72
C ARG A 99 -5.03 -6.95 -15.73
N HIS A 100 -4.35 -5.81 -15.49
CA HIS A 100 -4.47 -4.60 -16.30
C HIS A 100 -5.91 -4.05 -16.39
N ASP A 101 -6.76 -4.36 -15.42
CA ASP A 101 -8.13 -3.86 -15.35
C ASP A 101 -8.22 -2.56 -14.53
N LEU A 102 -7.56 -1.53 -15.05
CA LEU A 102 -7.57 -0.19 -14.43
C LEU A 102 -8.92 0.54 -14.59
N LYS A 103 -9.84 -0.01 -15.41
CA LYS A 103 -11.18 0.57 -15.60
C LYS A 103 -12.08 0.26 -14.40
N THR A 104 -11.97 -0.95 -13.86
CA THR A 104 -12.71 -1.38 -12.66
C THR A 104 -12.23 -0.63 -11.42
N MET A 105 -10.91 -0.53 -11.23
CA MET A 105 -10.30 0.25 -10.15
C MET A 105 -8.95 0.79 -10.57
N SER A 106 -8.88 2.10 -10.77
CA SER A 106 -7.59 2.78 -10.96
C SER A 106 -6.89 3.00 -9.61
N MET A 107 -5.57 3.24 -9.65
CA MET A 107 -4.80 3.63 -8.47
C MET A 107 -5.41 4.88 -7.81
N GLN A 108 -5.75 5.90 -8.60
CA GLN A 108 -6.36 7.11 -8.09
C GLN A 108 -7.66 6.80 -7.33
N ARG A 109 -8.54 5.97 -7.91
CA ARG A 109 -9.81 5.58 -7.27
C ARG A 109 -9.58 4.84 -5.97
N PHE A 110 -8.62 3.92 -5.93
CA PHE A 110 -8.23 3.23 -4.70
C PHE A 110 -7.77 4.23 -3.64
N CYS A 111 -6.85 5.14 -3.96
CA CYS A 111 -6.34 6.15 -3.03
C CYS A 111 -7.45 7.08 -2.51
N GLU A 112 -8.43 7.47 -3.36
CA GLU A 112 -9.59 8.25 -2.93
C GLU A 112 -10.46 7.50 -1.89
N ILE A 113 -10.63 6.19 -2.05
CA ILE A 113 -11.43 5.37 -1.12
C ILE A 113 -10.73 5.23 0.22
N VAL A 114 -9.42 4.96 0.24
CA VAL A 114 -8.68 4.71 1.48
C VAL A 114 -8.22 6.00 2.18
N ARG A 115 -8.40 7.16 1.55
CA ARG A 115 -8.02 8.45 2.13
C ARG A 115 -8.86 8.79 3.36
N LEU A 116 -8.19 9.29 4.41
CA LEU A 116 -8.85 9.88 5.57
C LEU A 116 -9.28 11.31 5.22
N THR A 117 -10.58 11.51 4.94
CA THR A 117 -11.13 12.79 4.48
C THR A 117 -11.36 13.81 5.59
N SER A 118 -11.56 13.33 6.81
CA SER A 118 -11.75 14.17 8.00
C SER A 118 -11.14 13.47 9.19
N PHE A 119 -9.86 13.74 9.43
CA PHE A 119 -9.21 13.20 10.61
C PHE A 119 -9.49 14.11 11.82
N ASN A 120 -10.10 13.52 12.85
CA ASN A 120 -10.30 14.19 14.13
C ASN A 120 -9.41 13.51 15.17
N ILE A 121 -8.43 14.23 15.68
CA ILE A 121 -7.48 13.73 16.67
C ILE A 121 -8.16 13.37 18.01
N ASP A 122 -9.26 14.08 18.35
CA ASP A 122 -10.01 13.82 19.59
C ASP A 122 -10.92 12.58 19.46
N ASN A 123 -11.24 12.19 18.24
CA ASN A 123 -12.05 11.00 17.98
C ASN A 123 -11.57 10.24 16.71
N PRO A 124 -10.39 9.63 16.76
CA PRO A 124 -9.84 8.89 15.62
C PRO A 124 -10.68 7.67 15.23
N ALA A 125 -11.41 7.09 16.17
CA ALA A 125 -12.28 5.94 15.91
C ALA A 125 -13.43 6.27 14.95
N LEU A 126 -13.96 7.50 14.98
CA LEU A 126 -15.00 7.94 14.04
C LEU A 126 -14.46 7.98 12.60
N SER A 127 -13.24 8.48 12.43
CA SER A 127 -12.58 8.53 11.12
C SER A 127 -12.36 7.13 10.55
N LEU A 128 -11.93 6.18 11.38
CA LEU A 128 -11.78 4.78 10.97
C LEU A 128 -13.11 4.11 10.62
N LYS A 129 -14.18 4.37 11.38
CA LYS A 129 -15.51 3.84 11.08
C LYS A 129 -16.06 4.35 9.73
N GLN A 130 -15.82 5.61 9.41
CA GLN A 130 -16.21 6.18 8.12
C GLN A 130 -15.41 5.55 6.97
N LEU A 131 -14.10 5.35 7.16
CA LEU A 131 -13.23 4.65 6.22
C LEU A 131 -13.73 3.22 5.99
N GLU A 132 -13.97 2.47 7.06
CA GLU A 132 -14.46 1.08 7.02
C GLU A 132 -15.76 0.97 6.21
N GLY A 133 -16.72 1.88 6.43
CA GLY A 133 -17.96 1.92 5.65
C GLY A 133 -17.73 2.10 4.15
N ARG A 134 -16.81 3.02 3.77
CA ARG A 134 -16.47 3.23 2.35
C ARG A 134 -15.77 2.01 1.74
N VAL A 135 -14.81 1.44 2.45
CA VAL A 135 -14.06 0.28 2.01
C VAL A 135 -14.98 -0.91 1.80
N ASN A 136 -15.81 -1.26 2.81
CA ASN A 136 -16.75 -2.38 2.74
C ASN A 136 -17.78 -2.22 1.63
N HIS A 137 -18.27 -0.99 1.40
CA HIS A 137 -19.17 -0.72 0.28
C HIS A 137 -18.52 -1.05 -1.07
N ASN A 138 -17.27 -0.63 -1.28
CA ASN A 138 -16.55 -0.88 -2.54
C ASN A 138 -16.20 -2.37 -2.70
N ILE A 139 -15.82 -3.08 -1.63
CA ILE A 139 -15.58 -4.52 -1.65
C ILE A 139 -16.86 -5.25 -2.08
N ALA A 140 -18.01 -4.96 -1.47
CA ALA A 140 -19.27 -5.59 -1.82
C ALA A 140 -19.66 -5.39 -3.29
N LEU A 141 -19.34 -4.20 -3.86
CA LEU A 141 -19.53 -3.95 -5.29
C LEU A 141 -18.59 -4.79 -6.17
N LEU A 142 -17.33 -4.93 -5.78
CA LEU A 142 -16.34 -5.75 -6.51
C LEU A 142 -16.75 -7.22 -6.49
N GLU A 143 -17.08 -7.77 -5.34
CA GLU A 143 -17.51 -9.16 -5.18
C GLU A 143 -18.77 -9.46 -6.00
N LYS A 144 -19.75 -8.55 -5.97
CA LYS A 144 -21.00 -8.68 -6.74
C LYS A 144 -20.74 -8.65 -8.25
N ASN A 145 -19.87 -7.76 -8.71
CA ASN A 145 -19.64 -7.54 -10.14
C ASN A 145 -18.61 -8.51 -10.74
N HIS A 146 -17.72 -9.06 -9.91
CA HIS A 146 -16.62 -9.91 -10.32
C HIS A 146 -16.54 -11.22 -9.50
N PRO A 147 -17.64 -11.97 -9.34
CA PRO A 147 -17.66 -13.21 -8.54
C PRO A 147 -16.65 -14.26 -9.04
N GLN A 148 -16.31 -14.21 -10.34
CA GLN A 148 -15.32 -15.09 -10.96
C GLN A 148 -13.88 -14.84 -10.52
N LEU A 149 -13.60 -13.75 -9.82
CA LEU A 149 -12.27 -13.39 -9.33
C LEU A 149 -12.05 -13.73 -7.85
N LEU A 150 -13.01 -14.30 -7.17
CA LEU A 150 -12.93 -14.60 -5.73
C LEU A 150 -11.84 -15.63 -5.42
N ASP A 151 -11.68 -16.66 -6.26
CA ASP A 151 -10.65 -17.67 -6.08
C ASP A 151 -9.25 -17.06 -6.26
N ASP A 152 -9.06 -16.23 -7.31
CA ASP A 152 -7.81 -15.51 -7.55
C ASP A 152 -7.50 -14.51 -6.43
N TYR A 153 -8.51 -13.88 -5.84
CA TYR A 153 -8.38 -12.99 -4.70
C TYR A 153 -7.83 -13.73 -3.47
N GLU A 154 -8.38 -14.89 -3.15
CA GLU A 154 -7.92 -15.69 -2.01
C GLU A 154 -6.51 -16.27 -2.26
N GLU A 155 -6.18 -16.62 -3.49
CA GLU A 155 -4.84 -17.08 -3.87
C GLU A 155 -3.82 -15.94 -3.72
N LEU A 156 -4.13 -14.75 -4.25
CA LEU A 156 -3.27 -13.57 -4.11
C LEU A 156 -3.07 -13.19 -2.64
N LYS A 157 -4.12 -13.26 -1.82
CA LYS A 157 -4.02 -12.97 -0.39
C LYS A 157 -3.03 -13.90 0.32
N LYS A 158 -3.00 -15.19 -0.03
CA LYS A 158 -2.02 -16.14 0.49
C LYS A 158 -0.61 -15.82 0.00
N GLU A 159 -0.46 -15.46 -1.28
CA GLU A 159 0.81 -15.05 -1.86
C GLU A 159 1.37 -13.82 -1.12
N LEU A 160 0.57 -12.76 -0.95
CA LEU A 160 0.98 -11.55 -0.24
C LEU A 160 1.41 -11.86 1.20
N THR A 161 0.68 -12.75 1.89
CA THR A 161 1.09 -13.21 3.23
C THR A 161 2.44 -13.93 3.20
N THR A 162 2.70 -14.75 2.19
CA THR A 162 4.01 -15.43 2.01
C THR A 162 5.13 -14.44 1.73
N MET A 163 4.84 -13.32 1.07
CA MET A 163 5.77 -12.21 0.85
C MET A 163 5.99 -11.35 2.11
N GLY A 164 5.33 -11.65 3.22
CA GLY A 164 5.39 -10.88 4.46
C GLY A 164 4.49 -9.64 4.49
N ILE A 165 3.57 -9.52 3.54
CA ILE A 165 2.63 -8.39 3.48
C ILE A 165 1.37 -8.76 4.27
N VAL A 166 1.31 -8.25 5.48
CA VAL A 166 0.25 -8.56 6.45
C VAL A 166 -0.77 -7.42 6.58
N PRO A 167 -2.00 -7.73 7.02
CA PRO A 167 -3.06 -6.73 7.15
C PRO A 167 -2.67 -5.53 8.01
N GLU A 168 -1.87 -5.74 9.06
CA GLU A 168 -1.45 -4.72 10.02
C GLU A 168 -0.49 -3.69 9.43
N GLU A 169 0.20 -4.02 8.34
CA GLU A 169 1.30 -3.25 7.77
C GLU A 169 1.10 -2.87 6.30
N CYS A 170 -0.09 -3.11 5.72
CA CYS A 170 -0.30 -2.81 4.30
C CYS A 170 -0.18 -1.32 3.97
N TYR A 171 -0.22 -0.42 4.96
CA TYR A 171 0.02 1.01 4.77
C TYR A 171 1.41 1.31 4.16
N PHE A 172 2.38 0.42 4.34
CA PHE A 172 3.68 0.52 3.68
C PHE A 172 3.61 0.44 2.15
N TYR A 173 2.58 -0.20 1.63
CA TYR A 173 2.39 -0.46 0.20
C TYR A 173 1.32 0.41 -0.44
N ILE A 174 0.67 1.30 0.32
CA ILE A 174 -0.32 2.25 -0.19
C ILE A 174 0.40 3.53 -0.58
N GLN A 175 0.07 4.08 -1.75
CA GLN A 175 0.63 5.33 -2.23
C GLN A 175 0.30 6.47 -1.26
N GLY A 176 1.34 7.12 -0.72
CA GLY A 176 1.23 8.13 0.35
C GLY A 176 1.12 9.58 -0.10
N HIS A 177 1.09 9.87 -1.40
CA HIS A 177 1.13 11.24 -1.94
C HIS A 177 -0.22 11.95 -2.07
N HIS A 178 -1.26 11.49 -1.39
CA HIS A 178 -2.60 12.11 -1.54
C HIS A 178 -3.25 12.48 -0.22
#